data_2fe886ad0f76a430bab7d0c55946272d
#
_entry.id   2fe886ad0f76a430bab7d0c55946272d
#
_cell.length_a   1.000
_cell.length_b   1.000
_cell.length_c   1.000
_cell.angle_alpha   90.00
_cell.angle_beta   90.00
_cell.angle_gamma   90.00
#
_symmetry.space_group_name_H-M   'P 1'
#
loop_
_entity.id
_entity.type
_entity.pdbx_description
1 polymer ?
#
loop_
_entity_poly.entity_id
_entity_poly.type
_entity_poly.pdbx_seq_one_letter_code
_entity_poly.pdbx_strand_id
1 'polypeptide(L)'
;MYKKKSFFIVFEGVEGCGKSFQCQKLKKNLEKKGISSILTREPGGTRGSELIRELILKDYFNKSNKKEEKFDKYTDTLLYLAARNEHIKNKIKPALKKKNCYL
;
A
#
# COMPACT_ATOMS: atom_id res chain seq x y z
N MET A 1 -15.28 14.28 -26.54
CA MET A 1 -13.96 14.52 -25.95
C MET A 1 -13.77 13.64 -24.72
N TYR A 2 -12.78 12.82 -24.74
CA TYR A 2 -12.53 11.86 -23.68
C TYR A 2 -11.96 12.56 -22.45
N LYS A 3 -12.72 12.65 -21.36
CA LYS A 3 -12.17 13.13 -20.10
C LYS A 3 -11.40 11.98 -19.45
N LYS A 4 -10.09 12.13 -19.31
CA LYS A 4 -9.28 11.19 -18.55
C LYS A 4 -9.72 11.20 -17.08
N LYS A 5 -10.25 10.07 -16.62
CA LYS A 5 -10.58 9.87 -15.21
C LYS A 5 -9.43 9.15 -14.53
N SER A 6 -9.16 9.51 -13.27
CA SER A 6 -8.25 8.77 -12.44
C SER A 6 -8.94 7.51 -11.92
N PHE A 7 -8.21 6.40 -11.90
CA PHE A 7 -8.70 5.15 -11.35
C PHE A 7 -7.82 4.74 -10.17
N PHE A 8 -8.46 4.25 -9.15
CA PHE A 8 -7.83 3.65 -8.00
C PHE A 8 -8.21 2.17 -7.96
N ILE A 9 -7.24 1.31 -8.26
CA ILE A 9 -7.46 -0.13 -8.37
C ILE A 9 -6.78 -0.80 -7.17
N VAL A 10 -7.51 -1.65 -6.45
CA VAL A 10 -7.02 -2.36 -5.28
C VAL A 10 -7.01 -3.86 -5.54
N PHE A 11 -5.87 -4.48 -5.26
CA PHE A 11 -5.73 -5.93 -5.26
C PHE A 11 -5.70 -6.42 -3.82
N GLU A 12 -6.60 -7.32 -3.49
CA GLU A 12 -6.68 -7.92 -2.17
C GLU A 12 -6.50 -9.43 -2.27
N GLY A 13 -5.93 -10.01 -1.23
CA GLY A 13 -5.72 -11.45 -1.14
C GLY A 13 -4.71 -11.79 -0.05
N VAL A 14 -4.65 -13.08 0.27
CA VAL A 14 -3.72 -13.58 1.28
C VAL A 14 -2.28 -13.59 0.74
N GLU A 15 -1.30 -13.70 1.63
CA GLU A 15 0.10 -13.83 1.28
C GLU A 15 0.30 -15.01 0.31
N GLY A 16 1.12 -14.78 -0.72
CA GLY A 16 1.45 -15.82 -1.70
C GLY A 16 0.39 -16.08 -2.76
N CYS A 17 -0.68 -15.28 -2.82
CA CYS A 17 -1.73 -15.46 -3.84
C CYS A 17 -1.40 -14.83 -5.19
N GLY A 18 -0.23 -14.19 -5.34
CA GLY A 18 0.20 -13.59 -6.60
C GLY A 18 -0.18 -12.14 -6.81
N LYS A 19 -0.59 -11.42 -5.75
CA LYS A 19 -0.97 -9.99 -5.85
C LYS A 19 0.11 -9.15 -6.51
N SER A 20 1.33 -9.23 -6.02
CA SER A 20 2.45 -8.43 -6.54
C SER A 20 2.71 -8.69 -8.01
N PHE A 21 2.65 -9.95 -8.42
CA PHE A 21 2.83 -10.35 -9.81
C PHE A 21 1.75 -9.75 -10.70
N GLN A 22 0.48 -9.86 -10.28
CA GLN A 22 -0.64 -9.33 -11.05
C GLN A 22 -0.62 -7.81 -11.13
N CYS A 23 -0.28 -7.13 -10.05
CA CYS A 23 -0.15 -5.68 -10.04
C CYS A 23 0.93 -5.19 -11.00
N GLN A 24 2.10 -5.84 -10.99
CA GLN A 24 3.20 -5.50 -11.88
C GLN A 24 2.84 -5.75 -13.33
N LYS A 25 2.15 -6.85 -13.61
CA LYS A 25 1.70 -7.20 -14.95
C LYS A 25 0.70 -6.17 -15.47
N LEU A 26 -0.26 -5.76 -14.65
CA LEU A 26 -1.23 -4.73 -15.04
C LEU A 26 -0.52 -3.40 -15.30
N LYS A 27 0.42 -3.01 -14.44
CA LYS A 27 1.19 -1.78 -14.64
C LYS A 27 1.92 -1.78 -15.98
N LYS A 28 2.60 -2.87 -16.33
CA LYS A 28 3.29 -3.01 -17.61
C LYS A 28 2.33 -2.91 -18.79
N ASN A 29 1.17 -3.56 -18.70
CA ASN A 29 0.17 -3.50 -19.75
C ASN A 29 -0.39 -2.09 -19.95
N LEU A 30 -0.61 -1.36 -18.87
CA LEU A 30 -1.07 0.03 -18.94
C LEU A 30 0.00 0.93 -19.56
N GLU A 31 1.26 0.75 -19.21
CA GLU A 31 2.37 1.51 -19.79
C GLU A 31 2.48 1.27 -21.30
N LYS A 32 2.28 0.04 -21.75
CA LYS A 32 2.26 -0.30 -23.18
C LYS A 32 1.17 0.44 -23.95
N LYS A 33 0.07 0.76 -23.26
CA LYS A 33 -1.05 1.52 -23.85
C LYS A 33 -0.90 3.02 -23.66
N GLY A 34 0.25 3.48 -23.16
CA GLY A 34 0.50 4.91 -22.92
C GLY A 34 -0.22 5.45 -21.69
N ILE A 35 -0.66 4.58 -20.79
CA ILE A 35 -1.35 4.99 -19.55
C ILE A 35 -0.33 5.01 -18.41
N SER A 36 -0.14 6.18 -17.83
CA SER A 36 0.74 6.34 -16.67
C SER A 36 0.08 5.76 -15.43
N SER A 37 0.84 5.00 -14.65
CA SER A 37 0.34 4.38 -13.42
C SER A 37 1.39 4.40 -12.33
N ILE A 38 0.93 4.38 -11.08
CA ILE A 38 1.78 4.27 -9.91
C ILE A 38 1.40 3.02 -9.15
N LEU A 39 2.38 2.17 -8.89
CA LEU A 39 2.21 0.98 -8.07
C LEU A 39 2.55 1.32 -6.63
N THR A 40 1.66 0.95 -5.72
CA THR A 40 1.86 1.18 -4.29
C THR A 40 1.33 0.01 -3.48
N ARG A 41 1.48 0.06 -2.18
CA ARG A 41 1.06 -1.04 -1.29
C ARG A 41 0.64 -0.52 0.07
N GLU A 42 -0.10 -1.35 0.80
CA GLU A 42 -0.44 -1.11 2.21
C GLU A 42 -0.11 -2.33 3.07
N PRO A 43 0.36 -2.14 4.30
CA PRO A 43 0.83 -0.87 4.83
C PRO A 43 2.13 -0.46 4.17
N GLY A 44 2.28 0.83 3.85
CA GLY A 44 3.46 1.35 3.17
C GLY A 44 3.13 2.35 2.10
N GLY A 45 4.02 2.51 1.14
CA GLY A 45 3.83 3.36 -0.03
C GLY A 45 4.40 4.77 0.09
N THR A 46 4.64 5.26 1.30
CA THR A 46 5.32 6.53 1.57
C THR A 46 6.43 6.28 2.58
N ARG A 47 7.33 7.26 2.75
CA ARG A 47 8.40 7.13 3.74
C ARG A 47 7.86 6.82 5.14
N GLY A 48 6.89 7.60 5.61
CA GLY A 48 6.30 7.40 6.94
C GLY A 48 5.57 6.07 7.03
N SER A 49 4.80 5.73 6.03
CA SER A 49 4.06 4.46 6.01
C SER A 49 5.01 3.25 5.97
N GLU A 50 6.14 3.34 5.25
CA GLU A 50 7.13 2.27 5.23
C GLU A 50 7.81 2.09 6.59
N LEU A 51 8.07 3.17 7.30
CA LEU A 51 8.59 3.10 8.67
C LEU A 51 7.61 2.41 9.61
N ILE A 52 6.33 2.71 9.49
CA ILE A 52 5.29 2.06 10.29
C ILE A 52 5.18 0.58 9.91
N ARG A 53 5.24 0.26 8.62
CA ARG A 53 5.27 -1.14 8.15
C ARG A 53 6.43 -1.89 8.78
N GLU A 54 7.61 -1.32 8.78
CA GLU A 54 8.80 -1.92 9.38
C GLU A 54 8.58 -2.21 10.87
N LEU A 55 7.99 -1.26 11.59
CA LEU A 55 7.67 -1.42 12.99
C LEU A 55 6.70 -2.58 13.23
N ILE A 56 5.64 -2.67 12.44
CA ILE A 56 4.65 -3.76 12.52
C ILE A 56 5.32 -5.11 12.27
N LEU A 57 6.14 -5.20 11.22
CA LEU A 57 6.81 -6.46 10.86
C LEU A 57 7.84 -6.88 11.90
N LYS A 58 8.59 -5.94 12.46
CA LYS A 58 9.56 -6.24 13.52
C LYS A 58 8.86 -6.80 14.76
N ASP A 59 7.73 -6.23 15.12
CA ASP A 59 6.94 -6.74 16.24
C ASP A 59 6.40 -8.13 15.96
N TYR A 60 5.81 -8.34 14.77
CA TYR A 60 5.25 -9.62 14.36
C TYR A 60 6.29 -10.74 14.37
N PHE A 61 7.49 -10.46 13.85
CA PHE A 61 8.58 -11.43 13.80
C PHE A 61 9.49 -11.41 15.03
N ASN A 62 9.08 -10.70 16.08
CA ASN A 62 9.84 -10.68 17.32
C ASN A 62 9.89 -12.08 17.93
N LYS A 63 11.12 -12.60 18.04
CA LYS A 63 11.38 -13.94 18.60
C LYS A 63 11.35 -13.99 20.13
N SER A 64 11.12 -12.85 20.78
CA SER A 64 10.93 -12.81 22.22
C SER A 64 9.71 -13.65 22.58
N ASN A 65 9.88 -14.59 23.51
CA ASN A 65 8.78 -15.43 24.03
C ASN A 65 7.85 -14.69 24.99
N LYS A 66 8.11 -13.41 25.22
CA LYS A 66 7.28 -12.57 26.10
C LYS A 66 6.13 -11.98 25.31
N LYS A 67 4.97 -12.63 25.40
CA LYS A 67 3.74 -12.11 24.76
C LYS A 67 3.43 -10.68 25.21
N GLU A 68 3.85 -10.30 26.41
CA GLU A 68 3.62 -9.00 27.01
C GLU A 68 4.36 -7.86 26.29
N GLU A 69 5.42 -8.19 25.54
CA GLU A 69 6.19 -7.21 24.78
C GLU A 69 5.71 -7.03 23.36
N LYS A 70 4.78 -7.85 22.90
CA LYS A 70 4.21 -7.72 21.56
C LYS A 70 3.07 -6.72 21.57
N PHE A 71 2.91 -6.01 20.45
CA PHE A 71 1.77 -5.12 20.26
C PHE A 71 0.47 -5.91 20.35
N ASP A 72 -0.51 -5.35 21.07
CA ASP A 72 -1.84 -5.94 21.06
C ASP A 72 -2.58 -5.56 19.77
N LYS A 73 -3.77 -6.14 19.59
CA LYS A 73 -4.58 -5.89 18.39
C LYS A 73 -4.99 -4.43 18.21
N TYR A 74 -5.12 -3.69 19.30
CA TYR A 74 -5.50 -2.27 19.22
C TYR A 74 -4.33 -1.42 18.73
N THR A 75 -3.13 -1.68 19.26
CA THR A 75 -1.91 -1.02 18.81
C THR A 75 -1.65 -1.30 17.34
N ASP A 76 -1.75 -2.57 16.93
CA ASP A 76 -1.59 -2.97 15.53
C ASP A 76 -2.59 -2.24 14.64
N THR A 77 -3.86 -2.21 15.03
CA THR A 77 -4.90 -1.54 14.26
C THR A 77 -4.60 -0.05 14.10
N LEU A 78 -4.19 0.61 15.16
CA LEU A 78 -3.82 2.03 15.13
C LEU A 78 -2.62 2.29 14.22
N LEU A 79 -1.63 1.39 14.24
CA LEU A 79 -0.47 1.49 13.36
C LEU A 79 -0.87 1.35 11.88
N TYR A 80 -1.74 0.39 11.55
CA TYR A 80 -2.25 0.23 10.19
C TYR A 80 -3.02 1.47 9.73
N LEU A 81 -3.86 2.02 10.60
CA LEU A 81 -4.61 3.24 10.29
C LEU A 81 -3.70 4.45 10.13
N ALA A 82 -2.65 4.56 10.94
CA ALA A 82 -1.67 5.63 10.82
C ALA A 82 -0.92 5.53 9.48
N ALA A 83 -0.51 4.32 9.11
CA ALA A 83 0.17 4.08 7.83
C ALA A 83 -0.75 4.43 6.66
N ARG A 84 -2.03 4.06 6.73
CA ARG A 84 -3.03 4.37 5.70
C ARG A 84 -3.24 5.87 5.57
N ASN A 85 -3.35 6.58 6.69
CA ASN A 85 -3.52 8.03 6.67
C ASN A 85 -2.35 8.73 5.94
N GLU A 86 -1.13 8.34 6.26
CA GLU A 86 0.06 8.86 5.58
C GLU A 86 0.06 8.51 4.09
N HIS A 87 -0.30 7.28 3.75
CA HIS A 87 -0.36 6.80 2.38
C HIS A 87 -1.38 7.57 1.55
N ILE A 88 -2.58 7.75 2.08
CA ILE A 88 -3.66 8.47 1.40
C ILE A 88 -3.27 9.94 1.19
N LYS A 89 -2.81 10.59 2.26
CA LYS A 89 -2.50 12.02 2.24
C LYS A 89 -1.33 12.36 1.33
N ASN A 90 -0.26 11.58 1.40
CA ASN A 90 1.02 11.93 0.79
C ASN A 90 1.27 11.27 -0.56
N LYS A 91 0.49 10.26 -0.93
CA LYS A 91 0.68 9.56 -2.21
C LYS A 91 -0.61 9.42 -3.01
N ILE A 92 -1.63 8.82 -2.44
CA ILE A 92 -2.85 8.48 -3.19
C ILE A 92 -3.59 9.72 -3.65
N LYS A 93 -3.94 10.61 -2.74
CA LYS A 93 -4.66 11.85 -3.09
C LYS A 93 -3.90 12.74 -4.07
N PRO A 94 -2.59 13.03 -3.84
CA PRO A 94 -1.84 13.86 -4.80
C PRO A 94 -1.84 13.26 -6.19
N ALA A 95 -1.71 11.99 -6.28
CA ALA A 95 -1.59 11.33 -7.57
C ALA A 95 -2.95 11.16 -8.27
N LEU A 96 -4.06 10.99 -7.54
CA LEU A 96 -5.39 11.03 -8.11
C LEU A 96 -5.70 12.42 -8.71
N LYS A 97 -5.20 13.48 -8.07
CA LYS A 97 -5.32 14.84 -8.60
C LYS A 97 -4.57 15.03 -9.91
N LYS A 98 -3.47 14.31 -10.11
CA LYS A 98 -2.69 14.34 -11.35
C LYS A 98 -3.27 13.42 -12.43
N LYS A 99 -4.40 12.77 -12.17
CA LYS A 99 -5.07 11.84 -13.08
C LYS A 99 -4.19 10.65 -13.47
N ASN A 100 -3.39 10.17 -12.53
CA ASN A 100 -2.62 8.94 -12.68
C ASN A 100 -3.47 7.75 -12.24
N CYS A 101 -3.21 6.59 -12.83
CA CYS A 101 -3.85 5.34 -12.43
C CYS A 101 -3.04 4.69 -11.29
N TYR A 102 -3.74 4.13 -10.30
CA TYR A 102 -3.10 3.49 -9.15
C TYR A 102 -3.46 2.02 -9.07
N LEU A 103 -2.49 1.27 -8.64
CA LEU A 103 -2.64 -0.15 -8.36
C LEU A 103 -2.35 -0.45 -6.91
#